data_1533763e3ce646cdd93a32925b8ea21a
#
_entry.id   1533763e3ce646cdd93a32925b8ea21a
#
_cell.length_a   1.000
_cell.length_b   1.000
_cell.length_c   1.000
_cell.angle_alpha   90.00
_cell.angle_beta   90.00
_cell.angle_gamma   90.00
#
_symmetry.space_group_name_H-M   'P 1'
#
loop_
_entity.id
_entity.type
_entity.pdbx_description
1 polymer ?
#
loop_
_entity_poly.entity_id
_entity_poly.type
_entity_poly.pdbx_seq_one_letter_code
_entity_poly.pdbx_strand_id
1 'polypeptide(L)'
;GESLNPGQWTAIFVIVAGAFVISIRRSGTPGILSFSRAFPILIIASLLTALSHIFAKAALDQGLTVWMTYAIRATGMAVSFSVLAKPKGFLEMLVVLRNWRTWALMLVADFLMAPMASISLTRATDLGAISLVAALAATRPFFVFVVSSLFSIGKIKLLNEPLERDTLVLKAIALAMIVGGIATLSLL
;
A
#
# COMPACT_ATOMS: atom_id res chain seq x y z
N GLY A 1 -23.71 8.45 7.20
CA GLY A 1 -22.32 8.34 7.68
C GLY A 1 -22.10 6.96 8.30
N GLU A 2 -20.93 6.38 8.14
CA GLU A 2 -20.59 5.09 8.75
C GLU A 2 -20.56 5.26 10.28
N SER A 3 -21.37 4.52 11.01
CA SER A 3 -21.30 4.44 12.49
C SER A 3 -20.46 3.22 12.86
N LEU A 4 -19.23 3.47 13.32
CA LEU A 4 -18.35 2.42 13.79
C LEU A 4 -18.60 2.15 15.29
N ASN A 5 -18.67 0.87 15.67
CA ASN A 5 -18.73 0.43 17.05
C ASN A 5 -17.37 0.75 17.75
N PRO A 6 -17.35 1.08 19.07
CA PRO A 6 -16.10 1.29 19.81
C PRO A 6 -15.06 0.17 19.66
N GLY A 7 -15.52 -1.10 19.55
CA GLY A 7 -14.64 -2.24 19.28
C GLY A 7 -13.95 -2.16 17.91
N GLN A 8 -14.65 -1.70 16.89
CA GLN A 8 -14.08 -1.50 15.55
C GLN A 8 -13.03 -0.37 15.55
N TRP A 9 -13.27 0.71 16.30
CA TRP A 9 -12.28 1.78 16.48
C TRP A 9 -10.99 1.28 17.12
N THR A 10 -11.09 0.46 18.17
CA THR A 10 -9.90 -0.12 18.82
C THR A 10 -9.15 -1.05 17.89
N ALA A 11 -9.84 -1.89 17.12
CA ALA A 11 -9.23 -2.79 16.14
C ALA A 11 -8.50 -2.01 15.04
N ILE A 12 -9.10 -0.96 14.48
CA ILE A 12 -8.49 -0.08 13.48
C ILE A 12 -7.23 0.57 14.07
N PHE A 13 -7.29 1.08 15.29
CA PHE A 13 -6.14 1.70 15.94
C PHE A 13 -4.97 0.72 16.11
N VAL A 14 -5.24 -0.52 16.52
CA VAL A 14 -4.24 -1.58 16.67
C VAL A 14 -3.60 -1.92 15.31
N ILE A 15 -4.39 -2.03 14.23
CA ILE A 15 -3.88 -2.28 12.87
C ILE A 15 -2.96 -1.14 12.43
N VAL A 16 -3.38 0.10 12.61
CA VAL A 16 -2.59 1.29 12.22
C VAL A 16 -1.30 1.38 13.03
N ALA A 17 -1.36 1.11 14.34
CA ALA A 17 -0.19 1.07 15.20
C ALA A 17 0.80 -0.04 14.75
N GLY A 18 0.31 -1.22 14.42
CA GLY A 18 1.10 -2.31 13.88
C GLY A 18 1.77 -1.95 12.53
N ALA A 19 1.03 -1.32 11.62
CA ALA A 19 1.57 -0.83 10.36
C ALA A 19 2.63 0.26 10.55
N PHE A 20 2.45 1.13 11.55
CA PHE A 20 3.44 2.13 11.92
C PHE A 20 4.72 1.48 12.48
N VAL A 21 4.60 0.52 13.40
CA VAL A 21 5.73 -0.21 13.98
C VAL A 21 6.55 -0.93 12.90
N ILE A 22 5.90 -1.59 11.93
CA ILE A 22 6.60 -2.28 10.83
C ILE A 22 7.35 -1.30 9.92
N SER A 23 6.89 -0.04 9.85
CA SER A 23 7.49 1.02 9.03
C SER A 23 8.69 1.70 9.71
N ILE A 24 8.89 1.48 11.02
CA ILE A 24 10.04 2.03 11.74
C ILE A 24 11.30 1.28 11.31
N ARG A 25 12.16 1.95 10.58
CA ARG A 25 13.48 1.45 10.22
C ARG A 25 14.44 1.78 11.35
N ARG A 26 14.97 0.79 12.03
CA ARG A 26 16.04 1.00 13.01
C ARG A 26 17.32 1.33 12.22
N SER A 27 17.69 2.60 12.18
CA SER A 27 18.99 3.04 11.69
C SER A 27 20.03 2.58 12.72
N GLY A 28 21.14 1.98 12.30
CA GLY A 28 22.13 1.34 13.15
C GLY A 28 22.86 2.22 14.18
N THR A 29 22.33 3.38 14.50
CA THR A 29 22.76 4.27 15.61
C THR A 29 21.69 4.23 16.71
N PRO A 30 22.04 3.77 17.94
CA PRO A 30 21.10 3.74 19.05
C PRO A 30 20.72 5.18 19.44
N GLY A 31 19.44 5.50 19.36
CA GLY A 31 18.86 6.68 20.01
C GLY A 31 18.29 7.78 19.16
N ILE A 32 18.35 7.75 17.83
CA ILE A 32 17.79 8.80 16.99
C ILE A 32 16.81 8.21 15.97
N LEU A 33 15.52 8.47 16.18
CA LEU A 33 14.52 8.41 15.11
C LEU A 33 14.90 9.48 14.08
N SER A 34 15.76 9.15 13.12
CA SER A 34 16.08 10.06 12.04
C SER A 34 14.85 10.14 11.12
N PHE A 35 14.01 11.14 11.34
CA PHE A 35 12.96 11.49 10.42
C PHE A 35 13.60 11.87 9.08
N SER A 36 13.58 10.93 8.14
CA SER A 36 14.01 11.17 6.78
C SER A 36 13.23 12.37 6.21
N ARG A 37 13.88 13.19 5.37
CA ARG A 37 13.21 14.27 4.61
C ARG A 37 12.02 13.75 3.77
N ALA A 38 11.95 12.44 3.52
CA ALA A 38 10.83 11.79 2.87
C ALA A 38 9.57 11.68 3.76
N PHE A 39 9.70 11.76 5.10
CA PHE A 39 8.57 11.54 6.02
C PHE A 39 7.38 12.49 5.80
N PRO A 40 7.56 13.82 5.72
CA PRO A 40 6.44 14.72 5.43
C PRO A 40 5.81 14.46 4.06
N ILE A 41 6.61 14.08 3.06
CA ILE A 41 6.11 13.74 1.73
C ILE A 41 5.23 12.48 1.80
N LEU A 42 5.64 11.48 2.58
CA LEU A 42 4.85 10.26 2.80
C LEU A 42 3.53 10.55 3.51
N ILE A 43 3.52 11.45 4.50
CA ILE A 43 2.27 11.86 5.17
C ILE A 43 1.33 12.52 4.16
N ILE A 44 1.82 13.48 3.37
CA ILE A 44 1.01 14.14 2.35
C ILE A 44 0.47 13.13 1.33
N ALA A 45 1.32 12.22 0.85
CA ALA A 45 0.92 11.17 -0.08
C ALA A 45 -0.17 10.26 0.52
N SER A 46 -0.05 9.90 1.80
CA SER A 46 -1.05 9.09 2.51
C SER A 46 -2.38 9.83 2.65
N LEU A 47 -2.36 11.12 2.99
CA LEU A 47 -3.56 11.95 3.07
C LEU A 47 -4.26 12.08 1.72
N LEU A 48 -3.50 12.35 0.65
CA LEU A 48 -4.05 12.43 -0.71
C LEU A 48 -4.64 11.10 -1.17
N THR A 49 -4.00 9.98 -0.81
CA THR A 49 -4.51 8.64 -1.11
C THR A 49 -5.81 8.37 -0.36
N ALA A 50 -5.89 8.70 0.93
CA ALA A 50 -7.10 8.55 1.72
C ALA A 50 -8.26 9.39 1.14
N LEU A 51 -7.98 10.64 0.79
CA LEU A 51 -8.97 11.54 0.17
C LEU A 51 -9.46 10.98 -1.18
N SER A 52 -8.54 10.42 -1.99
CA SER A 52 -8.90 9.77 -3.26
C SER A 52 -9.84 8.57 -3.05
N HIS A 53 -9.67 7.79 -1.97
CA HIS A 53 -10.59 6.69 -1.65
C HIS A 53 -11.97 7.20 -1.20
N ILE A 54 -12.03 8.28 -0.41
CA ILE A 54 -13.29 8.90 0.01
C ILE A 54 -14.07 9.39 -1.20
N PHE A 55 -13.43 10.10 -2.13
CA PHE A 55 -14.09 10.54 -3.37
C PHE A 55 -14.53 9.38 -4.25
N ALA A 56 -13.74 8.31 -4.33
CA ALA A 56 -14.13 7.11 -5.06
C ALA A 56 -15.40 6.47 -4.47
N LYS A 57 -15.48 6.38 -3.14
CA LYS A 57 -16.67 5.87 -2.45
C LYS A 57 -17.88 6.78 -2.71
N ALA A 58 -17.74 8.09 -2.56
CA ALA A 58 -18.81 9.03 -2.84
C ALA A 58 -19.33 8.94 -4.28
N ALA A 59 -18.44 8.69 -5.24
CA ALA A 59 -18.82 8.48 -6.64
C ALA A 59 -19.61 7.17 -6.84
N LEU A 60 -19.19 6.09 -6.19
CA LEU A 60 -19.91 4.81 -6.20
C LEU A 60 -21.30 4.95 -5.56
N ASP A 61 -21.41 5.63 -4.44
CA ASP A 61 -22.68 5.89 -3.75
C ASP A 61 -23.64 6.76 -4.59
N GLN A 62 -23.12 7.55 -5.55
CA GLN A 62 -23.90 8.29 -6.53
C GLN A 62 -24.30 7.46 -7.77
N GLY A 63 -23.97 6.16 -7.79
CA GLY A 63 -24.37 5.24 -8.84
C GLY A 63 -23.36 5.05 -9.97
N LEU A 64 -22.11 5.56 -9.82
CA LEU A 64 -21.05 5.20 -10.76
C LEU A 64 -20.70 3.71 -10.60
N THR A 65 -20.48 3.05 -11.73
CA THR A 65 -20.03 1.67 -11.70
C THR A 65 -18.56 1.59 -11.29
N VAL A 66 -18.15 0.45 -10.74
CA VAL A 66 -16.74 0.15 -10.38
C VAL A 66 -15.79 0.40 -11.56
N TRP A 67 -16.21 0.00 -12.77
CA TRP A 67 -15.42 0.19 -13.99
C TRP A 67 -15.25 1.67 -14.38
N MET A 68 -16.32 2.47 -14.27
CA MET A 68 -16.25 3.90 -14.54
C MET A 68 -15.36 4.61 -13.53
N THR A 69 -15.53 4.30 -12.25
CA THR A 69 -14.71 4.86 -11.17
C THR A 69 -13.22 4.51 -11.37
N TYR A 70 -12.92 3.26 -11.73
CA TYR A 70 -11.56 2.85 -12.06
C TYR A 70 -11.01 3.59 -13.28
N ALA A 71 -11.79 3.68 -14.38
CA ALA A 71 -11.37 4.36 -15.60
C ALA A 71 -11.05 5.84 -15.38
N ILE A 72 -11.90 6.55 -14.64
CA ILE A 72 -11.69 7.97 -14.30
C ILE A 72 -10.38 8.13 -13.47
N ARG A 73 -10.17 7.28 -12.47
CA ARG A 73 -8.93 7.30 -11.66
C ARG A 73 -7.69 7.00 -12.49
N ALA A 74 -7.74 5.97 -13.34
CA ALA A 74 -6.62 5.60 -14.19
C ALA A 74 -6.27 6.71 -15.19
N THR A 75 -7.28 7.31 -15.82
CA THR A 75 -7.11 8.44 -16.73
C THR A 75 -6.55 9.67 -15.99
N GLY A 76 -7.09 9.99 -14.81
CA GLY A 76 -6.59 11.09 -14.00
C GLY A 76 -5.12 10.90 -13.59
N MET A 77 -4.72 9.68 -13.22
CA MET A 77 -3.33 9.35 -12.96
C MET A 77 -2.46 9.51 -14.22
N ALA A 78 -2.88 8.97 -15.36
CA ALA A 78 -2.13 9.07 -16.62
C ALA A 78 -1.92 10.53 -17.03
N VAL A 79 -2.94 11.37 -16.96
CA VAL A 79 -2.84 12.80 -17.24
C VAL A 79 -1.89 13.49 -16.26
N SER A 80 -2.02 13.23 -14.96
CA SER A 80 -1.17 13.84 -13.93
C SER A 80 0.30 13.47 -14.13
N PHE A 81 0.59 12.20 -14.41
CA PHE A 81 1.97 11.77 -14.70
C PHE A 81 2.49 12.38 -16.00
N SER A 82 1.68 12.49 -17.04
CA SER A 82 2.09 13.09 -18.32
C SER A 82 2.46 14.57 -18.16
N VAL A 83 1.74 15.30 -17.29
CA VAL A 83 2.02 16.72 -17.00
C VAL A 83 3.27 16.88 -16.13
N LEU A 84 3.47 15.99 -15.16
CA LEU A 84 4.59 16.05 -14.22
C LEU A 84 5.89 15.44 -14.77
N ALA A 85 5.78 14.58 -15.78
CA ALA A 85 6.93 13.89 -16.37
C ALA A 85 7.81 14.89 -17.14
N LYS A 86 9.08 15.00 -16.72
CA LYS A 86 10.07 15.77 -17.47
C LYS A 86 10.45 15.03 -18.75
N PRO A 87 10.70 15.74 -19.89
CA PRO A 87 11.08 15.10 -21.15
C PRO A 87 12.29 14.16 -21.03
N LYS A 88 13.27 14.50 -20.19
CA LYS A 88 14.43 13.64 -19.92
C LYS A 88 14.04 12.31 -19.29
N GLY A 89 13.10 12.28 -18.33
CA GLY A 89 12.61 11.05 -17.71
C GLY A 89 11.91 10.13 -18.71
N PHE A 90 11.25 10.70 -19.71
CA PHE A 90 10.61 9.93 -20.78
C PHE A 90 11.64 9.22 -21.67
N LEU A 91 12.74 9.90 -22.00
CA LEU A 91 13.84 9.30 -22.77
C LEU A 91 14.55 8.19 -21.96
N GLU A 92 14.79 8.42 -20.67
CA GLU A 92 15.38 7.40 -19.79
C GLU A 92 14.47 6.17 -19.67
N MET A 93 13.16 6.36 -19.60
CA MET A 93 12.18 5.26 -19.60
C MET A 93 12.27 4.44 -20.88
N LEU A 94 12.38 5.08 -22.05
CA LEU A 94 12.52 4.37 -23.33
C LEU A 94 13.79 3.51 -23.39
N VAL A 95 14.90 4.00 -22.80
CA VAL A 95 16.15 3.23 -22.70
C VAL A 95 15.98 1.99 -21.82
N VAL A 96 15.30 2.14 -20.67
CA VAL A 96 15.02 1.03 -19.75
C VAL A 96 14.09 0.00 -20.39
N LEU A 97 13.06 0.45 -21.11
CA LEU A 97 12.11 -0.41 -21.82
C LEU A 97 12.73 -1.19 -22.99
N ARG A 98 13.91 -0.79 -23.48
CA ARG A 98 14.66 -1.56 -24.49
C ARG A 98 15.12 -2.93 -23.99
N ASN A 99 15.22 -3.13 -22.67
CA ASN A 99 15.52 -4.43 -22.10
C ASN A 99 14.24 -5.28 -22.03
N TRP A 100 14.15 -6.36 -22.82
CA TRP A 100 12.99 -7.26 -22.87
C TRP A 100 12.56 -7.81 -21.51
N ARG A 101 13.50 -8.15 -20.65
CA ARG A 101 13.20 -8.66 -19.30
C ARG A 101 12.52 -7.60 -18.43
N THR A 102 13.03 -6.38 -18.46
CA THR A 102 12.45 -5.26 -17.73
C THR A 102 11.07 -4.92 -18.29
N TRP A 103 10.93 -4.92 -19.61
CA TRP A 103 9.65 -4.67 -20.27
C TRP A 103 8.60 -5.72 -19.89
N ALA A 104 8.95 -7.02 -19.92
CA ALA A 104 8.05 -8.10 -19.54
C ALA A 104 7.64 -8.02 -18.07
N LEU A 105 8.55 -7.70 -17.15
CA LEU A 105 8.24 -7.52 -15.73
C LEU A 105 7.29 -6.33 -15.50
N MET A 106 7.54 -5.19 -16.15
CA MET A 106 6.67 -4.02 -16.05
C MET A 106 5.29 -4.30 -16.65
N LEU A 107 5.22 -5.02 -17.77
CA LEU A 107 3.95 -5.40 -18.38
C LEU A 107 3.11 -6.27 -17.42
N VAL A 108 3.71 -7.25 -16.78
CA VAL A 108 2.99 -8.09 -15.80
C VAL A 108 2.60 -7.26 -14.57
N ALA A 109 3.49 -6.44 -14.03
CA ALA A 109 3.23 -5.66 -12.83
C ALA A 109 2.16 -4.57 -13.07
N ASP A 110 2.32 -3.78 -14.13
CA ASP A 110 1.51 -2.57 -14.34
C ASP A 110 0.27 -2.84 -15.20
N PHE A 111 0.33 -3.79 -16.14
CA PHE A 111 -0.83 -4.13 -16.99
C PHE A 111 -1.74 -5.21 -16.42
N LEU A 112 -1.20 -6.14 -15.63
CA LEU A 112 -2.00 -7.22 -15.08
C LEU A 112 -2.26 -7.03 -13.59
N MET A 113 -1.20 -6.93 -12.77
CA MET A 113 -1.33 -6.94 -11.31
C MET A 113 -1.93 -5.64 -10.76
N ALA A 114 -1.48 -4.47 -11.22
CA ALA A 114 -1.94 -3.19 -10.70
C ALA A 114 -3.42 -2.91 -11.02
N PRO A 115 -3.93 -3.14 -12.26
CA PRO A 115 -5.36 -3.02 -12.55
C PRO A 115 -6.20 -3.99 -11.75
N MET A 116 -5.81 -5.26 -11.66
CA MET A 116 -6.54 -6.27 -10.87
C MET A 116 -6.64 -5.85 -9.40
N ALA A 117 -5.54 -5.41 -8.80
CA ALA A 117 -5.51 -4.94 -7.42
C ALA A 117 -6.40 -3.70 -7.22
N SER A 118 -6.34 -2.74 -8.16
CA SER A 118 -7.12 -1.51 -8.09
C SER A 118 -8.62 -1.76 -8.27
N ILE A 119 -9.01 -2.61 -9.22
CA ILE A 119 -10.41 -2.99 -9.45
C ILE A 119 -10.94 -3.76 -8.24
N SER A 120 -10.17 -4.73 -7.71
CA SER A 120 -10.56 -5.50 -6.52
C SER A 120 -10.76 -4.58 -5.31
N LEU A 121 -9.87 -3.60 -5.11
CA LEU A 121 -9.99 -2.63 -4.03
C LEU A 121 -11.22 -1.72 -4.22
N THR A 122 -11.47 -1.24 -5.44
CA THR A 122 -12.66 -0.43 -5.76
C THR A 122 -13.94 -1.24 -5.57
N ARG A 123 -13.94 -2.53 -5.95
CA ARG A 123 -15.06 -3.43 -5.70
C ARG A 123 -15.30 -3.67 -4.21
N ALA A 124 -14.24 -3.82 -3.44
CA ALA A 124 -14.35 -3.94 -1.98
C ALA A 124 -14.95 -2.69 -1.34
N THR A 125 -14.57 -1.49 -1.80
CA THR A 125 -15.14 -0.23 -1.31
C THR A 125 -16.59 -0.01 -1.75
N ASP A 126 -17.02 -0.61 -2.87
CA ASP A 126 -18.40 -0.62 -3.31
C ASP A 126 -19.28 -1.48 -2.38
N LEU A 127 -18.78 -2.65 -2.00
CA LEU A 127 -19.51 -3.65 -1.21
C LEU A 127 -19.47 -3.43 0.29
N GLY A 128 -18.51 -2.68 0.80
CA GLY A 128 -18.27 -2.52 2.25
C GLY A 128 -18.00 -1.11 2.71
N ALA A 129 -17.94 -0.95 4.04
CA ALA A 129 -17.55 0.30 4.67
C ALA A 129 -16.11 0.66 4.30
N ILE A 130 -15.87 1.91 3.90
CA ILE A 130 -14.55 2.37 3.46
C ILE A 130 -13.49 2.24 4.56
N SER A 131 -13.89 2.44 5.82
CA SER A 131 -13.03 2.30 6.99
C SER A 131 -12.52 0.87 7.17
N LEU A 132 -13.39 -0.14 6.97
CA LEU A 132 -13.03 -1.56 7.03
C LEU A 132 -12.09 -1.94 5.89
N VAL A 133 -12.38 -1.49 4.68
CA VAL A 133 -11.55 -1.74 3.50
C VAL A 133 -10.17 -1.10 3.66
N ALA A 134 -10.11 0.13 4.18
CA ALA A 134 -8.86 0.81 4.47
C ALA A 134 -8.04 0.09 5.56
N ALA A 135 -8.68 -0.40 6.62
CA ALA A 135 -8.03 -1.19 7.66
C ALA A 135 -7.45 -2.50 7.11
N LEU A 136 -8.22 -3.22 6.28
CA LEU A 136 -7.73 -4.42 5.61
C LEU A 136 -6.58 -4.09 4.62
N ALA A 137 -6.66 -2.98 3.89
CA ALA A 137 -5.58 -2.54 3.01
C ALA A 137 -4.29 -2.19 3.77
N ALA A 138 -4.37 -1.81 5.05
CA ALA A 138 -3.21 -1.59 5.92
C ALA A 138 -2.40 -2.88 6.20
N THR A 139 -2.91 -4.05 5.84
CA THR A 139 -2.16 -5.32 5.91
C THR A 139 -1.13 -5.50 4.80
N ARG A 140 -1.11 -4.64 3.77
CA ARG A 140 -0.17 -4.73 2.64
C ARG A 140 1.29 -4.89 3.09
N PRO A 141 1.81 -4.15 4.08
CA PRO A 141 3.18 -4.31 4.55
C PRO A 141 3.48 -5.74 5.06
N PHE A 142 2.46 -6.41 5.62
CA PHE A 142 2.58 -7.81 6.03
C PHE A 142 2.86 -8.72 4.84
N PHE A 143 2.02 -8.66 3.81
CA PHE A 143 2.20 -9.49 2.62
C PHE A 143 3.52 -9.18 1.92
N VAL A 144 3.90 -7.91 1.84
CA VAL A 144 5.21 -7.50 1.31
C VAL A 144 6.33 -8.13 2.12
N PHE A 145 6.25 -8.12 3.46
CA PHE A 145 7.25 -8.72 4.32
C PHE A 145 7.33 -10.25 4.15
N VAL A 146 6.20 -10.94 4.12
CA VAL A 146 6.15 -12.40 3.92
C VAL A 146 6.75 -12.78 2.58
N VAL A 147 6.34 -12.11 1.51
CA VAL A 147 6.83 -12.39 0.16
C VAL A 147 8.31 -12.05 0.05
N SER A 148 8.76 -10.89 0.55
CA SER A 148 10.17 -10.51 0.51
C SER A 148 11.05 -11.48 1.32
N SER A 149 10.55 -11.95 2.47
CA SER A 149 11.24 -12.94 3.29
C SER A 149 11.36 -14.29 2.57
N LEU A 150 10.29 -14.75 1.93
CA LEU A 150 10.30 -15.99 1.14
C LEU A 150 11.32 -15.91 -0.02
N PHE A 151 11.40 -14.76 -0.70
CA PHE A 151 12.38 -14.54 -1.77
C PHE A 151 13.80 -14.28 -1.26
N SER A 152 13.98 -13.99 0.03
CA SER A 152 15.31 -13.85 0.67
C SER A 152 15.83 -15.17 1.22
N ILE A 153 14.95 -16.14 1.54
CA ILE A 153 15.29 -17.48 2.04
C ILE A 153 15.52 -18.40 0.84
N GLY A 154 16.69 -18.35 0.23
CA GLY A 154 17.00 -19.27 -0.85
C GLY A 154 18.25 -18.91 -1.62
N LYS A 155 18.57 -19.73 -2.65
CA LYS A 155 19.71 -19.48 -3.56
C LYS A 155 19.52 -18.22 -4.44
N ILE A 156 18.30 -17.67 -4.49
CA ILE A 156 17.97 -16.48 -5.26
C ILE A 156 17.92 -15.30 -4.27
N LYS A 157 19.08 -14.73 -3.95
CA LYS A 157 19.18 -13.48 -3.17
C LYS A 157 18.71 -12.29 -4.03
N LEU A 158 17.40 -12.20 -4.28
CA LEU A 158 16.80 -11.09 -5.03
C LEU A 158 16.69 -9.81 -4.20
N LEU A 159 16.59 -9.93 -2.87
CA LEU A 159 16.49 -8.81 -1.95
C LEU A 159 17.53 -8.96 -0.84
N ASN A 160 18.46 -7.99 -0.73
CA ASN A 160 19.39 -7.87 0.39
C ASN A 160 18.67 -7.15 1.56
N GLU A 161 17.66 -7.78 2.15
CA GLU A 161 17.13 -7.25 3.41
C GLU A 161 18.00 -7.70 4.58
N PRO A 162 18.45 -6.78 5.46
CA PRO A 162 19.17 -7.16 6.66
C PRO A 162 18.22 -7.95 7.59
N LEU A 163 18.45 -9.25 7.67
CA LEU A 163 17.73 -10.18 8.57
C LEU A 163 18.31 -10.12 9.99
N GLU A 164 18.52 -8.92 10.53
CA GLU A 164 18.93 -8.76 11.92
C GLU A 164 17.81 -9.24 12.85
N ARG A 165 18.18 -10.05 13.85
CA ARG A 165 17.25 -10.69 14.79
C ARG A 165 16.30 -9.69 15.45
N ASP A 166 16.81 -8.52 15.82
CA ASP A 166 16.01 -7.45 16.46
C ASP A 166 14.96 -6.87 15.52
N THR A 167 15.31 -6.74 14.24
CA THR A 167 14.38 -6.26 13.20
C THR A 167 13.30 -7.30 12.93
N LEU A 168 13.64 -8.59 12.96
CA LEU A 168 12.67 -9.67 12.78
C LEU A 168 11.66 -9.74 13.93
N VAL A 169 12.14 -9.60 15.18
CA VAL A 169 11.26 -9.58 16.36
C VAL A 169 10.28 -8.40 16.32
N LEU A 170 10.78 -7.20 15.99
CA LEU A 170 9.92 -6.02 15.88
C LEU A 170 8.87 -6.19 14.77
N LYS A 171 9.26 -6.73 13.63
CA LYS A 171 8.35 -7.03 12.51
C LYS A 171 7.34 -8.11 12.89
N ALA A 172 7.73 -9.13 13.66
CA ALA A 172 6.82 -10.18 14.14
C ALA A 172 5.78 -9.63 15.11
N ILE A 173 6.17 -8.73 16.02
CA ILE A 173 5.23 -8.06 16.96
C ILE A 173 4.24 -7.19 16.17
N ALA A 174 4.73 -6.37 15.25
CA ALA A 174 3.89 -5.55 14.39
C ALA A 174 2.89 -6.39 13.59
N LEU A 175 3.35 -7.54 13.12
CA LEU A 175 2.53 -8.52 12.43
C LEU A 175 1.41 -9.08 13.30
N ALA A 176 1.74 -9.49 14.52
CA ALA A 176 0.77 -10.00 15.48
C ALA A 176 -0.30 -8.94 15.81
N MET A 177 0.09 -7.66 15.91
CA MET A 177 -0.85 -6.54 16.09
C MET A 177 -1.79 -6.40 14.89
N ILE A 178 -1.28 -6.44 13.67
CA ILE A 178 -2.10 -6.31 12.45
C ILE A 178 -3.08 -7.49 12.36
N VAL A 179 -2.60 -8.72 12.50
CA VAL A 179 -3.45 -9.93 12.41
C VAL A 179 -4.48 -9.97 13.54
N GLY A 180 -4.07 -9.65 14.78
CA GLY A 180 -4.98 -9.55 15.92
C GLY A 180 -6.05 -8.48 15.72
N GLY A 181 -5.68 -7.30 15.23
CA GLY A 181 -6.62 -6.23 14.91
C GLY A 181 -7.62 -6.63 13.82
N ILE A 182 -7.17 -7.33 12.77
CA ILE A 182 -8.07 -7.84 11.71
C ILE A 182 -9.02 -8.90 12.27
N ALA A 183 -8.51 -9.85 13.04
CA ALA A 183 -9.33 -10.87 13.67
C ALA A 183 -10.42 -10.25 14.55
N THR A 184 -10.07 -9.25 15.36
CA THR A 184 -11.04 -8.49 16.18
C THR A 184 -12.06 -7.77 15.29
N LEU A 185 -11.61 -7.16 14.19
CA LEU A 185 -12.49 -6.45 13.25
C LEU A 185 -13.47 -7.38 12.54
N SER A 186 -13.06 -8.63 12.26
CA SER A 186 -13.90 -9.65 11.60
C SER A 186 -14.92 -10.30 12.52
N LEU A 187 -14.74 -10.19 13.85
CA LEU A 187 -15.63 -10.75 14.87
C LEU A 187 -16.67 -9.75 15.40
N LEU A 188 -16.53 -8.47 15.08
CA LEU A 188 -17.40 -7.36 15.50
C LEU A 188 -18.31 -6.89 14.38
#